data_84c9a137a13505ab72b891242db13838
#
_entry.id   84c9a137a13505ab72b891242db13838
#
_cell.length_a   1.000
_cell.length_b   1.000
_cell.length_c   1.000
_cell.angle_alpha   90.00
_cell.angle_beta   90.00
_cell.angle_gamma   90.00
#
_symmetry.space_group_name_H-M   'P 1'
#
loop_
_entity.id
_entity.type
_entity.pdbx_description
1 polymer ?
#
loop_
_entity_poly.entity_id
_entity_poly.type
_entity_poly.pdbx_seq_one_letter_code
_entity_poly.pdbx_strand_id
1 'polypeptide(L)'
;IRNNPLKPLTNKTLSGLYSPGSTIKPIVALSALENNVISPNFRVNCSGKIEMYGQAYHCWKKKGHGVVNLRGAMKQSCDIYFYEIARKLGVDRLKETAVKFGLGEKVLNNVFINEKRGLVPNTQWKKNNLGKGWVLGETLITGIGQGYIQTTPLQLCLMTAQIANGGYKIYPRITVSENQETFKDVKYVIKKNLETDKKIKGNLTETSEQFLNFIKDKKHERLYRNSENVKFIQNAMFASTNEIRGTSYSSRIDDPKYQFAGK
;
A
#
# COMPACT_ATOMS: atom_id res chain seq x y z
N ILE A 1 19.09 25.24 -17.17
CA ILE A 1 18.25 24.07 -16.83
C ILE A 1 19.12 22.94 -16.31
N ARG A 2 20.23 22.55 -17.02
CA ARG A 2 21.12 21.44 -16.60
C ARG A 2 21.71 21.60 -15.21
N ASN A 3 22.09 22.86 -14.84
CA ASN A 3 22.71 23.18 -13.55
C ASN A 3 21.70 23.57 -12.46
N ASN A 4 20.40 23.43 -12.73
CA ASN A 4 19.38 23.75 -11.74
C ASN A 4 19.40 22.68 -10.60
N PRO A 5 19.57 23.09 -9.33
CA PRO A 5 19.61 22.16 -8.19
C PRO A 5 18.34 21.32 -8.04
N LEU A 6 17.21 21.81 -8.53
CA LEU A 6 15.94 21.06 -8.53
C LEU A 6 15.85 19.98 -9.62
N LYS A 7 16.87 19.87 -10.50
CA LYS A 7 16.96 18.85 -11.56
C LYS A 7 15.65 18.68 -12.36
N PRO A 8 15.14 19.74 -13.03
CA PRO A 8 13.81 19.70 -13.68
C PRO A 8 13.75 18.73 -14.88
N LEU A 9 14.89 18.32 -15.44
CA LEU A 9 14.95 17.32 -16.52
C LEU A 9 14.89 15.87 -15.99
N THR A 10 14.95 15.65 -14.69
CA THR A 10 14.85 14.31 -14.11
C THR A 10 13.38 13.93 -13.96
N ASN A 11 12.98 12.82 -14.57
CA ASN A 11 11.66 12.24 -14.30
C ASN A 11 11.61 11.66 -12.88
N LYS A 12 11.20 12.48 -11.93
CA LYS A 12 11.16 12.12 -10.50
C LYS A 12 10.19 10.98 -10.22
N THR A 13 9.15 10.81 -11.04
CA THR A 13 8.17 9.74 -10.91
C THR A 13 8.80 8.36 -11.08
N LEU A 14 9.76 8.24 -12.01
CA LEU A 14 10.41 6.98 -12.35
C LEU A 14 11.78 6.81 -11.68
N SER A 15 12.47 7.94 -11.43
CA SER A 15 13.88 7.93 -11.02
C SER A 15 14.10 8.51 -9.63
N GLY A 16 13.11 9.19 -9.04
CA GLY A 16 13.20 9.70 -7.67
C GLY A 16 13.02 8.56 -6.67
N LEU A 17 13.97 8.44 -5.73
CA LEU A 17 13.93 7.46 -4.66
C LEU A 17 13.66 8.17 -3.34
N TYR A 18 12.57 7.79 -2.69
CA TYR A 18 12.10 8.41 -1.46
C TYR A 18 11.72 7.35 -0.42
N SER A 19 11.92 7.66 0.84
CA SER A 19 11.35 6.87 1.93
C SER A 19 9.83 7.01 1.89
N PRO A 20 9.06 5.90 1.79
CA PRO A 20 7.60 5.97 1.63
C PRO A 20 6.88 6.51 2.87
N GLY A 21 7.52 6.44 4.04
CA GLY A 21 6.88 6.82 5.30
C GLY A 21 5.58 6.04 5.54
N SER A 22 4.61 6.67 6.15
CA SER A 22 3.34 6.01 6.53
C SER A 22 2.51 5.49 5.35
N THR A 23 2.85 5.81 4.11
CA THR A 23 2.16 5.27 2.93
C THR A 23 2.41 3.78 2.73
N ILE A 24 3.47 3.20 3.33
CA ILE A 24 3.74 1.75 3.32
C ILE A 24 2.83 0.95 4.27
N LYS A 25 2.24 1.61 5.28
CA LYS A 25 1.48 0.93 6.34
C LYS A 25 0.36 0.01 5.85
N PRO A 26 -0.37 0.30 4.76
CA PRO A 26 -1.32 -0.65 4.18
C PRO A 26 -0.69 -2.01 3.83
N ILE A 27 0.51 -2.00 3.26
CA ILE A 27 1.24 -3.24 2.89
C ILE A 27 1.76 -3.96 4.14
N VAL A 28 2.27 -3.24 5.13
CA VAL A 28 2.70 -3.84 6.41
C VAL A 28 1.53 -4.52 7.11
N ALA A 29 0.37 -3.86 7.16
CA ALA A 29 -0.86 -4.40 7.73
C ALA A 29 -1.37 -5.62 6.95
N LEU A 30 -1.42 -5.53 5.61
CA LEU A 30 -1.82 -6.64 4.76
C LEU A 30 -0.88 -7.84 4.93
N SER A 31 0.44 -7.61 4.94
CA SER A 31 1.43 -8.66 5.16
C SER A 31 1.24 -9.36 6.50
N ALA A 32 0.95 -8.61 7.57
CA ALA A 32 0.73 -9.17 8.89
C ALA A 32 -0.54 -10.02 8.98
N LEU A 33 -1.63 -9.61 8.28
CA LEU A 33 -2.86 -10.39 8.16
C LEU A 33 -2.66 -11.65 7.30
N GLU A 34 -2.05 -11.51 6.12
CA GLU A 34 -1.80 -12.61 5.18
C GLU A 34 -0.89 -13.71 5.74
N ASN A 35 0.00 -13.35 6.64
CA ASN A 35 0.88 -14.29 7.35
C ASN A 35 0.31 -14.75 8.71
N ASN A 36 -0.93 -14.41 9.04
CA ASN A 36 -1.61 -14.75 10.29
C ASN A 36 -0.81 -14.34 11.55
N VAL A 37 0.00 -13.28 11.45
CA VAL A 37 0.82 -12.77 12.57
C VAL A 37 -0.05 -12.02 13.56
N ILE A 38 -1.13 -11.40 13.06
CA ILE A 38 -2.16 -10.74 13.84
C ILE A 38 -3.55 -11.04 13.27
N SER A 39 -4.56 -10.86 14.08
CA SER A 39 -5.97 -10.72 13.65
C SER A 39 -6.36 -9.24 13.53
N PRO A 40 -7.46 -8.89 12.84
CA PRO A 40 -8.00 -7.52 12.82
C PRO A 40 -8.25 -6.91 14.21
N ASN A 41 -8.54 -7.76 15.19
CA ASN A 41 -8.83 -7.36 16.56
C ASN A 41 -7.59 -7.24 17.47
N PHE A 42 -6.41 -7.57 16.97
CA PHE A 42 -5.15 -7.40 17.71
C PHE A 42 -5.01 -5.94 18.17
N ARG A 43 -4.70 -5.76 19.46
CA ARG A 43 -4.65 -4.44 20.11
C ARG A 43 -3.25 -4.15 20.62
N VAL A 44 -2.87 -2.88 20.54
CA VAL A 44 -1.63 -2.33 21.11
C VAL A 44 -1.96 -1.06 21.86
N ASN A 45 -1.36 -0.89 23.04
CA ASN A 45 -1.44 0.37 23.77
C ASN A 45 -0.34 1.32 23.29
N CYS A 46 -0.73 2.47 22.78
CA CYS A 46 0.17 3.53 22.35
C CYS A 46 0.22 4.65 23.38
N SER A 47 1.28 4.70 24.16
CA SER A 47 1.56 5.75 25.14
C SER A 47 2.32 6.96 24.55
N GLY A 48 2.60 6.96 23.24
CA GLY A 48 3.38 7.99 22.55
C GLY A 48 4.84 7.61 22.34
N LYS A 49 5.40 6.72 23.13
CA LYS A 49 6.72 6.12 22.95
C LYS A 49 6.71 4.66 23.39
N ILE A 50 7.66 3.90 22.88
CA ILE A 50 7.96 2.54 23.33
C ILE A 50 9.48 2.37 23.39
N GLU A 51 9.95 1.71 24.43
CA GLU A 51 11.37 1.40 24.58
C GLU A 51 11.59 -0.06 24.19
N MET A 52 12.47 -0.30 23.24
CA MET A 52 12.86 -1.63 22.79
C MET A 52 14.37 -1.67 22.55
N TYR A 53 15.03 -2.70 23.06
CA TYR A 53 16.46 -2.95 22.82
C TYR A 53 17.35 -1.73 23.17
N GLY A 54 17.03 -1.05 24.25
CA GLY A 54 17.79 0.12 24.74
C GLY A 54 17.59 1.40 23.92
N GLN A 55 16.61 1.42 23.00
CA GLN A 55 16.28 2.60 22.21
C GLN A 55 14.80 2.98 22.35
N ALA A 56 14.52 4.28 22.33
CA ALA A 56 13.17 4.82 22.34
C ALA A 56 12.66 5.04 20.92
N TYR A 57 11.49 4.48 20.63
CA TYR A 57 10.76 4.66 19.37
C TYR A 57 9.51 5.49 19.63
N HIS A 58 9.35 6.58 18.92
CA HIS A 58 8.29 7.55 19.16
C HIS A 58 7.15 7.39 18.16
N CYS A 59 5.93 7.67 18.65
CA CYS A 59 4.79 7.91 17.80
C CYS A 59 4.72 9.40 17.44
N TRP A 60 4.19 9.74 16.27
CA TRP A 60 3.97 11.12 15.90
C TRP A 60 3.06 11.86 16.91
N LYS A 61 2.11 11.15 17.53
CA LYS A 61 1.25 11.68 18.60
C LYS A 61 1.94 11.50 19.95
N LYS A 62 2.58 12.53 20.45
CA LYS A 62 3.40 12.52 21.71
C LYS A 62 2.65 11.97 22.93
N LYS A 63 1.34 12.30 23.08
CA LYS A 63 0.50 11.82 24.17
C LYS A 63 -0.08 10.41 23.94
N GLY A 64 0.29 9.77 22.82
CA GLY A 64 -0.20 8.46 22.42
C GLY A 64 -1.65 8.43 21.91
N HIS A 65 -2.04 7.26 21.41
CA HIS A 65 -3.38 7.00 20.88
C HIS A 65 -4.25 6.21 21.86
N GLY A 66 -3.68 5.74 22.99
CA GLY A 66 -4.30 4.76 23.87
C GLY A 66 -4.32 3.37 23.22
N VAL A 67 -5.29 2.55 23.61
CA VAL A 67 -5.46 1.21 23.07
C VAL A 67 -6.11 1.30 21.67
N VAL A 68 -5.41 0.82 20.66
CA VAL A 68 -5.89 0.80 19.27
C VAL A 68 -5.82 -0.61 18.70
N ASN A 69 -6.80 -0.96 17.87
CA ASN A 69 -6.76 -2.14 17.00
C ASN A 69 -6.20 -1.76 15.62
N LEU A 70 -6.10 -2.73 14.70
CA LEU A 70 -5.52 -2.50 13.37
C LEU A 70 -6.24 -1.39 12.59
N ARG A 71 -7.58 -1.37 12.60
CA ARG A 71 -8.37 -0.33 11.92
C ARG A 71 -8.11 1.06 12.51
N GLY A 72 -8.13 1.17 13.83
CA GLY A 72 -7.84 2.42 14.54
C GLY A 72 -6.40 2.91 14.32
N ALA A 73 -5.44 1.99 14.30
CA ALA A 73 -4.03 2.29 14.05
C ALA A 73 -3.78 2.75 12.60
N MET A 74 -4.44 2.13 11.63
CA MET A 74 -4.43 2.57 10.23
C MET A 74 -5.05 3.96 10.09
N LYS A 75 -6.24 4.17 10.63
CA LYS A 75 -6.98 5.44 10.60
C LYS A 75 -6.15 6.60 11.16
N GLN A 76 -5.53 6.39 12.32
CA GLN A 76 -4.77 7.41 13.03
C GLN A 76 -3.27 7.36 12.77
N SER A 77 -2.80 6.51 11.87
CA SER A 77 -1.39 6.36 11.52
C SER A 77 -0.47 6.09 12.75
N CYS A 78 -0.89 5.25 13.69
CA CYS A 78 -0.17 4.99 14.93
C CYS A 78 1.15 4.26 14.69
N ASP A 79 2.31 4.91 14.92
CA ASP A 79 3.62 4.29 14.67
C ASP A 79 3.90 3.14 15.66
N ILE A 80 3.54 3.29 16.93
CA ILE A 80 3.75 2.24 17.94
C ILE A 80 3.08 0.92 17.55
N TYR A 81 1.85 0.99 17.03
CA TYR A 81 1.16 -0.18 16.54
C TYR A 81 1.94 -0.84 15.40
N PHE A 82 2.46 -0.03 14.46
CA PHE A 82 3.20 -0.54 13.30
C PHE A 82 4.59 -1.04 13.67
N TYR A 83 5.26 -0.49 14.68
CA TYR A 83 6.47 -1.10 15.24
C TYR A 83 6.19 -2.51 15.77
N GLU A 84 5.12 -2.67 16.53
CA GLU A 84 4.78 -3.95 17.14
C GLU A 84 4.42 -5.02 16.11
N ILE A 85 3.61 -4.66 15.09
CA ILE A 85 3.29 -5.65 14.04
C ILE A 85 4.48 -5.94 13.13
N ALA A 86 5.34 -4.95 12.83
CA ALA A 86 6.55 -5.19 12.08
C ALA A 86 7.53 -6.11 12.84
N ARG A 87 7.67 -5.93 14.16
CA ARG A 87 8.46 -6.81 15.03
C ARG A 87 7.98 -8.26 14.95
N LYS A 88 6.67 -8.48 15.02
CA LYS A 88 6.05 -9.81 14.92
C LYS A 88 6.17 -10.41 13.52
N LEU A 89 6.04 -9.58 12.49
CA LEU A 89 6.06 -9.99 11.09
C LEU A 89 7.47 -10.38 10.63
N GLY A 90 8.46 -9.57 10.97
CA GLY A 90 9.81 -9.67 10.41
C GLY A 90 9.94 -9.04 9.03
N VAL A 91 11.14 -8.54 8.72
CA VAL A 91 11.40 -7.79 7.49
C VAL A 91 11.32 -8.65 6.23
N ASP A 92 11.67 -9.94 6.31
CA ASP A 92 11.68 -10.83 5.15
C ASP A 92 10.26 -11.08 4.62
N ARG A 93 9.28 -11.39 5.50
CA ARG A 93 7.86 -11.53 5.12
C ARG A 93 7.25 -10.23 4.64
N LEU A 94 7.67 -9.10 5.23
CA LEU A 94 7.26 -7.79 4.74
C LEU A 94 7.73 -7.57 3.30
N LYS A 95 9.01 -7.87 3.00
CA LYS A 95 9.55 -7.76 1.65
C LYS A 95 8.78 -8.61 0.64
N GLU A 96 8.49 -9.86 0.96
CA GLU A 96 7.73 -10.74 0.06
C GLU A 96 6.39 -10.12 -0.38
N THR A 97 5.64 -9.56 0.58
CA THR A 97 4.37 -8.90 0.27
C THR A 97 4.58 -7.59 -0.50
N ALA A 98 5.55 -6.78 -0.10
CA ALA A 98 5.84 -5.50 -0.74
C ALA A 98 6.24 -5.67 -2.22
N VAL A 99 7.07 -6.67 -2.53
CA VAL A 99 7.49 -6.99 -3.91
C VAL A 99 6.30 -7.44 -4.75
N LYS A 100 5.39 -8.27 -4.23
CA LYS A 100 4.16 -8.64 -4.95
C LYS A 100 3.34 -7.42 -5.37
N PHE A 101 3.31 -6.38 -4.54
CA PHE A 101 2.62 -5.13 -4.82
C PHE A 101 3.45 -4.11 -5.62
N GLY A 102 4.60 -4.51 -6.17
CA GLY A 102 5.41 -3.71 -7.10
C GLY A 102 6.47 -2.83 -6.45
N LEU A 103 6.68 -2.90 -5.12
CA LEU A 103 7.75 -2.16 -4.46
C LEU A 103 9.09 -2.88 -4.62
N GLY A 104 10.17 -2.13 -4.85
CA GLY A 104 11.51 -2.69 -5.00
C GLY A 104 11.77 -3.34 -6.37
N GLU A 105 10.88 -3.17 -7.34
CA GLU A 105 11.00 -3.70 -8.70
C GLU A 105 10.73 -2.63 -9.76
N LYS A 106 11.27 -2.81 -10.96
CA LYS A 106 10.86 -2.02 -12.12
C LYS A 106 9.45 -2.43 -12.53
N VAL A 107 8.55 -1.47 -12.66
CA VAL A 107 7.12 -1.73 -12.89
C VAL A 107 6.67 -1.52 -14.35
N LEU A 108 7.53 -0.91 -15.18
CA LEU A 108 7.27 -0.63 -16.60
C LEU A 108 8.00 -1.60 -17.55
N ASN A 109 8.35 -2.81 -17.10
CA ASN A 109 8.96 -3.86 -17.92
C ASN A 109 10.17 -3.38 -18.74
N ASN A 110 11.04 -2.56 -18.12
CA ASN A 110 12.24 -1.99 -18.75
C ASN A 110 12.00 -1.06 -19.97
N VAL A 111 10.78 -0.56 -20.17
CA VAL A 111 10.46 0.43 -21.22
C VAL A 111 11.30 1.71 -21.04
N PHE A 112 11.64 2.07 -19.80
CA PHE A 112 12.47 3.22 -19.49
C PHE A 112 13.81 2.82 -18.87
N ILE A 113 14.89 3.21 -19.54
CA ILE A 113 16.27 2.95 -19.08
C ILE A 113 16.51 3.55 -17.68
N ASN A 114 15.93 4.72 -17.40
CA ASN A 114 16.13 5.47 -16.16
C ASN A 114 15.16 5.09 -15.03
N GLU A 115 14.32 4.07 -15.23
CA GLU A 115 13.46 3.58 -14.16
C GLU A 115 14.28 2.96 -13.03
N LYS A 116 14.08 3.44 -11.82
CA LYS A 116 14.74 2.92 -10.62
C LYS A 116 13.90 1.84 -9.94
N ARG A 117 14.58 0.79 -9.48
CA ARG A 117 13.92 -0.33 -8.76
C ARG A 117 13.47 0.04 -7.36
N GLY A 118 14.03 1.12 -6.76
CA GLY A 118 13.88 1.33 -5.33
C GLY A 118 14.58 0.24 -4.51
N LEU A 119 14.22 0.14 -3.25
CA LEU A 119 14.77 -0.86 -2.33
C LEU A 119 13.72 -1.26 -1.29
N VAL A 120 13.38 -2.53 -1.22
CA VAL A 120 12.74 -3.14 -0.06
C VAL A 120 13.79 -4.01 0.62
N PRO A 121 14.35 -3.57 1.75
CA PRO A 121 15.45 -4.27 2.41
C PRO A 121 14.97 -5.59 3.01
N ASN A 122 15.91 -6.51 3.22
CA ASN A 122 15.72 -7.71 4.02
C ASN A 122 17.05 -8.19 4.62
N THR A 123 17.00 -9.27 5.39
CA THR A 123 18.17 -9.83 6.07
C THR A 123 19.29 -10.18 5.08
N GLN A 124 18.96 -10.83 3.98
CA GLN A 124 19.94 -11.24 2.96
C GLN A 124 20.53 -10.03 2.20
N TRP A 125 19.69 -9.03 1.88
CA TRP A 125 20.17 -7.81 1.22
C TRP A 125 21.25 -7.13 2.08
N LYS A 126 20.99 -6.97 3.38
CA LYS A 126 21.94 -6.28 4.26
C LYS A 126 23.25 -7.05 4.38
N LYS A 127 23.19 -8.37 4.54
CA LYS A 127 24.37 -9.23 4.59
C LYS A 127 25.20 -9.08 3.31
N ASN A 128 24.56 -9.14 2.14
CA ASN A 128 25.25 -9.12 0.84
C ASN A 128 25.84 -7.75 0.49
N ASN A 129 25.15 -6.64 0.84
CA ASN A 129 25.55 -5.31 0.41
C ASN A 129 26.35 -4.54 1.47
N LEU A 130 26.15 -4.84 2.75
CA LEU A 130 26.80 -4.10 3.85
C LEU A 130 27.71 -4.97 4.72
N GLY A 131 27.76 -6.29 4.48
CA GLY A 131 28.56 -7.24 5.27
C GLY A 131 28.12 -7.36 6.74
N LYS A 132 26.92 -6.87 7.08
CA LYS A 132 26.43 -6.78 8.46
C LYS A 132 25.13 -7.59 8.65
N GLY A 133 24.94 -8.14 9.85
CA GLY A 133 23.68 -8.77 10.24
C GLY A 133 22.55 -7.75 10.35
N TRP A 134 21.32 -8.24 10.17
CA TRP A 134 20.12 -7.45 10.37
C TRP A 134 19.86 -7.27 11.87
N VAL A 135 19.47 -6.07 12.29
CA VAL A 135 19.06 -5.78 13.66
C VAL A 135 17.57 -5.44 13.73
N LEU A 136 16.94 -5.82 14.82
CA LEU A 136 15.49 -5.73 14.96
C LEU A 136 14.96 -4.27 14.87
N GLY A 137 15.74 -3.30 15.35
CA GLY A 137 15.41 -1.88 15.20
C GLY A 137 15.20 -1.44 13.75
N GLU A 138 15.93 -2.05 12.82
CA GLU A 138 15.75 -1.77 11.38
C GLU A 138 14.41 -2.31 10.86
N THR A 139 13.93 -3.44 11.41
CA THR A 139 12.58 -3.94 11.12
C THR A 139 11.51 -2.96 11.57
N LEU A 140 11.64 -2.41 12.78
CA LEU A 140 10.69 -1.44 13.33
C LEU A 140 10.59 -0.23 12.42
N ILE A 141 11.72 0.37 12.07
CA ILE A 141 11.80 1.57 11.22
C ILE A 141 11.28 1.27 9.81
N THR A 142 11.61 0.11 9.24
CA THR A 142 11.09 -0.33 7.94
C THR A 142 9.55 -0.46 7.97
N GLY A 143 8.98 -0.92 9.08
CA GLY A 143 7.53 -1.05 9.28
C GLY A 143 6.75 0.27 9.24
N ILE A 144 7.42 1.40 9.37
CA ILE A 144 6.83 2.74 9.21
C ILE A 144 7.33 3.46 7.96
N GLY A 145 8.03 2.76 7.07
CA GLY A 145 8.49 3.26 5.78
C GLY A 145 9.72 4.17 5.86
N GLN A 146 10.60 3.92 6.82
CA GLN A 146 11.85 4.63 7.00
C GLN A 146 13.06 3.65 7.00
N GLY A 147 14.25 4.16 7.26
CA GLY A 147 15.49 3.38 7.19
C GLY A 147 15.95 3.15 5.76
N TYR A 148 16.28 1.93 5.41
CA TYR A 148 16.82 1.60 4.07
C TYR A 148 15.77 1.54 2.96
N ILE A 149 14.48 1.50 3.30
CA ILE A 149 13.41 1.37 2.29
C ILE A 149 13.32 2.62 1.42
N GLN A 150 13.32 2.41 0.10
CA GLN A 150 13.20 3.46 -0.90
C GLN A 150 12.26 3.04 -2.01
N THR A 151 11.36 3.93 -2.39
CA THR A 151 10.37 3.69 -3.45
C THR A 151 10.35 4.86 -4.43
N THR A 152 9.90 4.59 -5.65
CA THR A 152 9.53 5.66 -6.58
C THR A 152 8.07 6.04 -6.40
N PRO A 153 7.65 7.27 -6.77
CA PRO A 153 6.23 7.65 -6.78
C PRO A 153 5.36 6.72 -7.62
N LEU A 154 5.87 6.23 -8.76
CA LEU A 154 5.15 5.27 -9.59
C LEU A 154 4.88 3.95 -8.85
N GLN A 155 5.85 3.44 -8.11
CA GLN A 155 5.67 2.22 -7.31
C GLN A 155 4.59 2.39 -6.24
N LEU A 156 4.55 3.54 -5.56
CA LEU A 156 3.50 3.84 -4.58
C LEU A 156 2.13 3.98 -5.23
N CYS A 157 2.07 4.58 -6.42
CA CYS A 157 0.84 4.67 -7.21
C CYS A 157 0.34 3.26 -7.59
N LEU A 158 1.21 2.41 -8.13
CA LEU A 158 0.88 1.03 -8.50
C LEU A 158 0.40 0.21 -7.29
N MET A 159 1.13 0.27 -6.19
CA MET A 159 0.76 -0.39 -4.93
C MET A 159 -0.65 0.03 -4.49
N THR A 160 -0.92 1.33 -4.50
CA THR A 160 -2.23 1.88 -4.09
C THR A 160 -3.33 1.45 -5.04
N ALA A 161 -3.10 1.50 -6.35
CA ALA A 161 -4.05 1.06 -7.36
C ALA A 161 -4.39 -0.43 -7.22
N GLN A 162 -3.40 -1.26 -6.91
CA GLN A 162 -3.60 -2.70 -6.67
C GLN A 162 -4.34 -2.99 -5.37
N ILE A 163 -4.18 -2.19 -4.33
CA ILE A 163 -5.04 -2.29 -3.14
C ILE A 163 -6.47 -1.85 -3.50
N ALA A 164 -6.62 -0.74 -4.21
CA ALA A 164 -7.93 -0.16 -4.55
C ALA A 164 -8.78 -1.08 -5.45
N ASN A 165 -8.15 -1.83 -6.38
CA ASN A 165 -8.86 -2.75 -7.26
C ASN A 165 -9.23 -4.09 -6.61
N GLY A 166 -8.97 -4.27 -5.31
CA GLY A 166 -9.25 -5.51 -4.60
C GLY A 166 -8.08 -6.48 -4.52
N GLY A 167 -6.85 -6.04 -4.77
CA GLY A 167 -5.62 -6.85 -4.64
C GLY A 167 -5.26 -7.63 -5.89
N TYR A 168 -5.71 -7.21 -7.06
CA TYR A 168 -5.34 -7.82 -8.32
C TYR A 168 -4.16 -7.08 -8.96
N LYS A 169 -3.30 -7.83 -9.65
CA LYS A 169 -2.12 -7.29 -10.31
C LYS A 169 -2.50 -6.38 -11.46
N ILE A 170 -1.81 -5.25 -11.53
CA ILE A 170 -1.90 -4.26 -12.61
C ILE A 170 -0.56 -4.23 -13.34
N TYR A 171 -0.62 -4.21 -14.66
CA TYR A 171 0.54 -3.95 -15.53
C TYR A 171 0.43 -2.52 -16.04
N PRO A 172 1.21 -1.55 -15.51
CA PRO A 172 1.15 -0.17 -15.93
C PRO A 172 1.51 -0.04 -17.40
N ARG A 173 0.78 0.80 -18.12
CA ARG A 173 1.01 1.11 -19.54
C ARG A 173 1.13 2.61 -19.71
N ILE A 174 1.98 3.05 -20.65
CA ILE A 174 2.19 4.46 -20.99
C ILE A 174 1.49 4.82 -22.28
N THR A 175 1.40 3.85 -23.19
CA THR A 175 0.67 4.02 -24.44
C THR A 175 -0.75 3.48 -24.30
N VAL A 176 -1.69 4.21 -24.84
CA VAL A 176 -3.07 3.74 -25.03
C VAL A 176 -3.10 3.07 -26.40
N SER A 177 -3.54 1.79 -26.47
CA SER A 177 -3.80 1.16 -27.76
C SER A 177 -4.94 1.89 -28.46
N GLU A 178 -4.94 1.96 -29.78
CA GLU A 178 -5.94 2.66 -30.60
C GLU A 178 -7.38 2.17 -30.35
N ASN A 179 -7.57 0.97 -29.80
CA ASN A 179 -8.87 0.49 -29.33
C ASN A 179 -9.21 1.11 -27.97
N GLN A 180 -9.91 2.23 -28.01
CA GLN A 180 -10.36 3.03 -26.86
C GLN A 180 -11.37 2.32 -25.92
N GLU A 181 -11.66 1.06 -26.11
CA GLU A 181 -12.58 0.30 -25.25
C GLU A 181 -12.10 0.19 -23.79
N THR A 182 -10.81 0.33 -23.56
CA THR A 182 -10.21 0.15 -22.23
C THR A 182 -10.60 1.20 -21.17
N PHE A 183 -11.01 2.41 -21.55
CA PHE A 183 -11.45 3.44 -20.58
C PHE A 183 -12.89 3.24 -20.10
N LYS A 184 -13.76 2.68 -20.95
CA LYS A 184 -15.12 2.32 -20.54
C LYS A 184 -15.09 1.20 -19.48
N ASP A 185 -14.14 0.29 -19.60
CA ASP A 185 -13.99 -0.88 -18.73
C ASP A 185 -13.59 -0.53 -17.31
N VAL A 186 -12.67 0.43 -17.12
CA VAL A 186 -12.25 0.87 -15.77
C VAL A 186 -13.41 1.52 -15.01
N LYS A 187 -14.20 2.38 -15.69
CA LYS A 187 -15.37 3.03 -15.09
C LYS A 187 -16.44 2.01 -14.69
N TYR A 188 -16.58 0.95 -15.47
CA TYR A 188 -17.52 -0.15 -15.21
C TYR A 188 -17.09 -1.03 -14.04
N VAL A 189 -15.82 -1.37 -13.92
CA VAL A 189 -15.28 -2.18 -12.80
C VAL A 189 -15.45 -1.45 -11.47
N ILE A 190 -15.16 -0.15 -11.43
CA ILE A 190 -15.37 0.68 -10.23
C ILE A 190 -16.86 0.69 -9.85
N LYS A 191 -17.75 0.90 -10.83
CA LYS A 191 -19.20 0.93 -10.61
C LYS A 191 -19.72 -0.40 -10.08
N LYS A 192 -19.27 -1.53 -10.63
CA LYS A 192 -19.71 -2.87 -10.24
C LYS A 192 -19.21 -3.30 -8.86
N ASN A 193 -17.98 -2.93 -8.47
CA ASN A 193 -17.49 -3.21 -7.12
C ASN A 193 -18.26 -2.42 -6.03
N LEU A 194 -18.87 -1.29 -6.41
CA LEU A 194 -19.76 -0.51 -5.55
C LEU A 194 -21.20 -1.06 -5.51
N GLU A 195 -21.62 -1.79 -6.54
CA GLU A 195 -22.99 -2.33 -6.68
C GLU A 195 -23.13 -3.78 -6.20
N THR A 196 -22.04 -4.54 -6.09
CA THR A 196 -22.11 -5.96 -5.65
C THR A 196 -22.46 -6.15 -4.18
N ASP A 197 -22.48 -5.10 -3.38
CA ASP A 197 -23.03 -5.15 -2.02
C ASP A 197 -24.58 -5.02 -1.96
N LYS A 198 -25.24 -4.80 -3.09
CA LYS A 198 -26.70 -4.83 -3.18
C LYS A 198 -27.13 -5.87 -4.20
N LYS A 199 -27.77 -6.93 -3.72
CA LYS A 199 -28.46 -7.93 -4.56
C LYS A 199 -29.35 -7.22 -5.58
N ILE A 200 -28.90 -7.11 -6.84
CA ILE A 200 -29.76 -6.66 -7.94
C ILE A 200 -29.77 -7.77 -8.99
N LYS A 201 -30.91 -8.44 -9.09
CA LYS A 201 -31.30 -9.20 -10.27
C LYS A 201 -31.70 -8.17 -11.34
N GLY A 202 -30.83 -7.90 -12.28
CA GLY A 202 -31.13 -7.10 -13.48
C GLY A 202 -30.45 -7.75 -14.69
N ASN A 203 -31.15 -7.77 -15.83
CA ASN A 203 -30.64 -8.33 -17.08
C ASN A 203 -29.31 -7.68 -17.47
N LEU A 204 -28.26 -8.48 -17.57
CA LEU A 204 -26.96 -8.07 -18.07
C LEU A 204 -27.10 -7.78 -19.58
N THR A 205 -26.58 -6.65 -20.03
CA THR A 205 -26.48 -6.35 -21.47
C THR A 205 -25.34 -7.17 -22.08
N GLU A 206 -25.41 -7.41 -23.40
CA GLU A 206 -24.42 -8.21 -24.16
C GLU A 206 -22.98 -7.75 -23.95
N THR A 207 -22.77 -6.42 -23.77
CA THR A 207 -21.48 -5.80 -23.43
C THR A 207 -21.00 -6.22 -22.02
N SER A 208 -21.91 -6.45 -21.11
CA SER A 208 -21.59 -6.90 -19.75
C SER A 208 -21.15 -8.36 -19.70
N GLU A 209 -21.71 -9.21 -20.57
CA GLU A 209 -21.30 -10.61 -20.69
C GLU A 209 -19.95 -10.77 -21.37
N GLN A 210 -19.66 -9.99 -22.41
CA GLN A 210 -18.36 -9.95 -23.06
C GLN A 210 -17.27 -9.49 -22.08
N PHE A 211 -17.56 -8.52 -21.23
CA PHE A 211 -16.63 -8.06 -20.21
C PHE A 211 -16.43 -9.09 -19.08
N LEU A 212 -17.50 -9.79 -18.67
CA LEU A 212 -17.39 -10.87 -17.70
C LEU A 212 -16.59 -12.06 -18.24
N ASN A 213 -16.69 -12.36 -19.53
CA ASN A 213 -15.90 -13.36 -20.19
C ASN A 213 -14.44 -12.91 -20.33
N PHE A 214 -14.16 -11.66 -20.67
CA PHE A 214 -12.82 -11.07 -20.67
C PHE A 214 -12.15 -11.13 -19.28
N ILE A 215 -12.90 -10.89 -18.19
CA ILE A 215 -12.40 -11.03 -16.81
C ILE A 215 -12.17 -12.51 -16.46
N LYS A 216 -13.02 -13.41 -16.93
CA LYS A 216 -12.87 -14.87 -16.70
C LYS A 216 -11.69 -15.45 -17.46
N ASP A 217 -11.45 -15.01 -18.70
CA ASP A 217 -10.38 -15.49 -19.58
C ASP A 217 -9.00 -14.94 -19.19
N LYS A 218 -8.91 -13.68 -18.74
CA LYS A 218 -7.73 -13.16 -18.07
C LYS A 218 -7.83 -13.47 -16.58
N LYS A 219 -7.29 -14.61 -16.15
CA LYS A 219 -7.01 -14.88 -14.74
C LYS A 219 -6.18 -13.72 -14.19
N HIS A 220 -6.83 -12.68 -13.63
CA HIS A 220 -6.11 -11.62 -12.95
C HIS A 220 -5.33 -12.24 -11.81
N GLU A 221 -4.02 -12.10 -11.83
CA GLU A 221 -3.12 -12.61 -10.80
C GLU A 221 -3.51 -11.96 -9.47
N ARG A 222 -3.88 -12.78 -8.50
CA ARG A 222 -4.22 -12.35 -7.15
C ARG A 222 -2.93 -12.12 -6.37
N LEU A 223 -2.80 -10.97 -5.74
CA LEU A 223 -1.65 -10.60 -4.92
C LEU A 223 -1.85 -10.94 -3.44
N TYR A 224 -2.97 -11.53 -3.10
CA TYR A 224 -3.40 -11.89 -1.75
C TYR A 224 -3.79 -13.37 -1.64
N ARG A 225 -3.81 -13.88 -0.42
CA ARG A 225 -4.34 -15.21 -0.08
C ARG A 225 -5.82 -15.15 0.31
N ASN A 226 -6.20 -14.09 1.07
CA ASN A 226 -7.56 -13.88 1.54
C ASN A 226 -8.07 -12.49 1.14
N SER A 227 -9.17 -12.45 0.36
CA SER A 227 -9.79 -11.19 -0.10
C SER A 227 -10.30 -10.31 1.04
N GLU A 228 -10.72 -10.91 2.16
CA GLU A 228 -11.21 -10.16 3.31
C GLU A 228 -10.11 -9.29 3.93
N ASN A 229 -8.85 -9.72 3.85
CA ASN A 229 -7.73 -8.91 4.31
C ASN A 229 -7.59 -7.62 3.49
N VAL A 230 -7.73 -7.72 2.15
CA VAL A 230 -7.66 -6.53 1.27
C VAL A 230 -8.84 -5.60 1.53
N LYS A 231 -10.06 -6.13 1.64
CA LYS A 231 -11.25 -5.35 1.98
C LYS A 231 -11.11 -4.64 3.33
N PHE A 232 -10.53 -5.33 4.31
CA PHE A 232 -10.25 -4.73 5.61
C PHE A 232 -9.29 -3.53 5.49
N ILE A 233 -8.21 -3.66 4.71
CA ILE A 233 -7.27 -2.56 4.46
C ILE A 233 -7.94 -1.39 3.75
N GLN A 234 -8.74 -1.65 2.72
CA GLN A 234 -9.53 -0.62 2.02
C GLN A 234 -10.45 0.14 2.98
N ASN A 235 -11.18 -0.57 3.83
CA ASN A 235 -12.05 0.01 4.85
C ASN A 235 -11.26 0.85 5.88
N ALA A 236 -10.10 0.39 6.30
CA ALA A 236 -9.24 1.13 7.23
C ALA A 236 -8.65 2.41 6.59
N MET A 237 -8.33 2.37 5.29
CA MET A 237 -7.93 3.54 4.52
C MET A 237 -9.09 4.52 4.33
N PHE A 238 -10.30 4.03 4.08
CA PHE A 238 -11.51 4.86 4.02
C PHE A 238 -11.74 5.58 5.35
N ALA A 239 -11.59 4.89 6.48
CA ALA A 239 -11.71 5.48 7.81
C ALA A 239 -10.68 6.61 8.07
N SER A 240 -9.47 6.52 7.49
CA SER A 240 -8.45 7.57 7.62
C SER A 240 -8.88 8.89 7.02
N THR A 241 -9.69 8.87 5.96
CA THR A 241 -10.18 10.07 5.26
C THR A 241 -11.54 10.52 5.76
N ASN A 242 -12.47 9.58 6.03
CA ASN A 242 -13.88 9.92 6.20
C ASN A 242 -14.37 9.90 7.66
N GLU A 243 -13.54 9.47 8.61
CA GLU A 243 -13.94 9.42 10.01
C GLU A 243 -13.16 10.40 10.88
N ILE A 244 -13.84 10.92 11.92
CA ILE A 244 -13.23 11.78 12.94
C ILE A 244 -11.97 11.11 13.53
N ARG A 245 -10.90 11.89 13.73
CA ARG A 245 -9.54 11.47 14.12
C ARG A 245 -8.77 10.72 13.04
N GLY A 246 -9.30 10.59 11.82
CA GLY A 246 -8.50 10.14 10.68
C GLY A 246 -7.42 11.16 10.31
N THR A 247 -6.22 10.70 9.95
CA THR A 247 -5.09 11.62 9.63
C THR A 247 -5.33 12.42 8.35
N SER A 248 -6.22 11.98 7.49
CA SER A 248 -6.61 12.66 6.25
C SER A 248 -8.03 13.25 6.32
N TYR A 249 -8.65 13.31 7.49
CA TYR A 249 -10.03 13.75 7.67
C TYR A 249 -10.28 15.19 7.21
N SER A 250 -9.29 16.08 7.36
CA SER A 250 -9.37 17.46 6.88
C SER A 250 -9.42 17.58 5.35
N SER A 251 -9.01 16.54 4.64
CA SER A 251 -9.00 16.49 3.17
C SER A 251 -10.21 15.75 2.58
N ARG A 252 -11.17 15.34 3.42
CA ARG A 252 -12.35 14.60 2.96
C ARG A 252 -13.22 15.44 2.02
N ILE A 253 -13.92 14.76 1.15
CA ILE A 253 -14.99 15.36 0.35
C ILE A 253 -16.30 14.98 1.01
N ASP A 254 -17.13 15.97 1.37
CA ASP A 254 -18.38 15.76 2.10
C ASP A 254 -19.49 15.16 1.22
N ASP A 255 -19.38 15.29 -0.12
CA ASP A 255 -20.30 14.64 -1.04
C ASP A 255 -20.07 13.11 -1.05
N PRO A 256 -21.05 12.28 -0.66
CA PRO A 256 -20.91 10.83 -0.61
C PRO A 256 -20.51 10.19 -1.94
N LYS A 257 -20.80 10.84 -3.07
CA LYS A 257 -20.48 10.36 -4.42
C LYS A 257 -18.97 10.41 -4.72
N TYR A 258 -18.25 11.32 -4.04
CA TYR A 258 -16.84 11.59 -4.31
C TYR A 258 -15.94 11.26 -3.11
N GLN A 259 -16.44 10.50 -2.14
CA GLN A 259 -15.62 10.04 -1.03
C GLN A 259 -14.46 9.16 -1.53
N PHE A 260 -13.32 9.28 -0.89
CA PHE A 260 -12.12 8.53 -1.23
C PHE A 260 -11.45 7.95 0.01
N ALA A 261 -10.61 6.94 -0.21
CA ALA A 261 -9.78 6.33 0.81
C ALA A 261 -8.34 6.85 0.72
N GLY A 262 -7.68 7.02 1.86
CA GLY A 262 -6.34 7.59 1.91
C GLY A 262 -5.46 7.02 3.01
N LYS A 263 -4.19 7.40 2.93
CA LYS A 263 -3.19 7.09 3.94
C LYS A 263 -2.09 8.14 3.93
#